data_4bb2f36564928ad24fa9be11288e6323
#
_entry.id   4bb2f36564928ad24fa9be11288e6323
#
_cell.length_a   1.000
_cell.length_b   1.000
_cell.length_c   1.000
_cell.angle_alpha   90.00
_cell.angle_beta   90.00
_cell.angle_gamma   90.00
#
_symmetry.space_group_name_H-M   'P 1'
#
loop_
_entity.id
_entity.type
_entity.pdbx_description
1 polymer ?
#
loop_
_entity_poly.entity_id
_entity_poly.type
_entity_poly.pdbx_seq_one_letter_code
_entity_poly.pdbx_strand_id
1 'polypeptide(L)'
;MNVISPDTHEVVFKIRGSGFSLLERKMFKCMAVICDRGGTGNKFARIRHTDFGVNDHGGVTRAQAIQAGIAGEYKGYIQIKNGYLQGKYSKGYLVTELGRKELKKVGKLEFKEAALGEGGADKKQRKQKAPDDRLGAIHRETLKGINLSNQFPSTGELQDPLLTSEFYRAYRRCKGPFVNITSDANGRIYYPLGYMKKVLRPLVTLEEEGGQPLAEVDIKCSGAQMMLKAGLVASEEKEKWADLIYNDQLYEYIWQNRLHRSKAKKGVNAVFNGSRGKSYQRMMRVFPRTTATLEKQTGLDLMKMESEIMNSLLEKMTNKGIPLLRLHDAFLCREADKKQVSQVMKTAGIATDHDKPSLGKLMSMYVSD
;
A
#
# COMPACT_ATOMS: atom_id res chain seq x y z
N MET A 1 -5.93 -28.63 4.81
CA MET A 1 -6.99 -28.24 3.86
C MET A 1 -6.55 -26.95 3.23
N ASN A 2 -6.33 -26.96 1.91
CA ASN A 2 -5.71 -25.89 1.19
C ASN A 2 -6.79 -24.91 0.71
N VAL A 3 -6.62 -23.64 0.96
CA VAL A 3 -7.49 -22.59 0.48
C VAL A 3 -6.83 -21.94 -0.71
N ILE A 4 -7.33 -22.22 -1.91
CA ILE A 4 -6.77 -21.68 -3.14
C ILE A 4 -7.21 -20.23 -3.28
N SER A 5 -6.26 -19.31 -3.28
CA SER A 5 -6.48 -17.93 -3.73
C SER A 5 -6.51 -17.90 -5.26
N PRO A 6 -7.41 -17.13 -5.92
CA PRO A 6 -7.43 -17.00 -7.38
C PRO A 6 -6.15 -16.38 -7.96
N ASP A 7 -5.25 -15.93 -7.12
CA ASP A 7 -3.96 -15.33 -7.49
C ASP A 7 -2.79 -16.33 -7.37
N THR A 8 -3.02 -17.64 -7.63
CA THR A 8 -1.98 -18.65 -7.76
C THR A 8 -1.25 -19.10 -6.49
N HIS A 9 -1.71 -18.79 -5.30
CA HIS A 9 -1.16 -19.42 -4.12
C HIS A 9 -2.20 -20.08 -3.24
N GLU A 10 -1.73 -21.13 -2.67
CA GLU A 10 -2.45 -21.90 -1.69
C GLU A 10 -2.16 -21.34 -0.30
N VAL A 11 -3.17 -20.69 0.29
CA VAL A 11 -3.09 -20.29 1.69
C VAL A 11 -3.54 -21.45 2.55
N VAL A 12 -2.64 -22.01 3.32
CA VAL A 12 -2.96 -23.06 4.28
C VAL A 12 -3.10 -22.44 5.66
N PHE A 13 -4.31 -22.45 6.23
CA PHE A 13 -4.50 -22.06 7.61
C PHE A 13 -4.39 -23.30 8.50
N LYS A 14 -3.28 -23.40 9.22
CA LYS A 14 -3.08 -24.48 10.21
C LYS A 14 -3.59 -24.04 11.57
N ILE A 15 -4.60 -24.73 12.08
CA ILE A 15 -5.14 -24.53 13.42
C ILE A 15 -4.23 -25.22 14.43
N ARG A 16 -3.79 -24.48 15.45
CA ARG A 16 -3.01 -25.02 16.56
C ARG A 16 -3.94 -25.74 17.54
N GLY A 17 -3.62 -26.98 17.85
CA GLY A 17 -4.38 -27.80 18.82
C GLY A 17 -5.48 -28.65 18.20
N SER A 18 -5.89 -29.67 18.94
CA SER A 18 -6.86 -30.73 18.55
C SER A 18 -8.30 -30.49 19.03
N GLY A 19 -8.52 -29.50 19.92
CA GLY A 19 -9.79 -29.31 20.62
C GLY A 19 -10.91 -28.62 19.87
N PHE A 20 -10.67 -28.20 18.61
CA PHE A 20 -11.68 -27.45 17.84
C PHE A 20 -12.67 -28.38 17.12
N SER A 21 -13.95 -28.06 17.22
CA SER A 21 -15.01 -28.71 16.47
C SER A 21 -14.83 -28.51 14.96
N LEU A 22 -15.52 -29.33 14.16
CA LEU A 22 -15.48 -29.18 12.71
C LEU A 22 -16.05 -27.82 12.25
N LEU A 23 -17.08 -27.30 12.94
CA LEU A 23 -17.67 -26.00 12.70
C LEU A 23 -16.65 -24.87 12.91
N GLU A 24 -15.96 -24.86 14.04
CA GLU A 24 -14.91 -23.89 14.35
C GLU A 24 -13.79 -23.91 13.31
N ARG A 25 -13.27 -25.09 13.01
CA ARG A 25 -12.20 -25.25 12.01
C ARG A 25 -12.59 -24.69 10.65
N LYS A 26 -13.83 -24.93 10.21
CA LYS A 26 -14.35 -24.39 8.96
C LYS A 26 -14.57 -22.87 9.04
N MET A 27 -15.08 -22.36 10.16
CA MET A 27 -15.28 -20.93 10.38
C MET A 27 -13.94 -20.17 10.33
N PHE A 28 -12.92 -20.61 11.07
CA PHE A 28 -11.60 -19.98 11.07
C PHE A 28 -10.95 -20.01 9.68
N LYS A 29 -11.14 -21.08 8.91
CA LYS A 29 -10.70 -21.14 7.51
C LYS A 29 -11.43 -20.11 6.64
N CYS A 30 -12.73 -19.98 6.78
CA CYS A 30 -13.49 -18.94 6.07
C CYS A 30 -13.01 -17.53 6.44
N MET A 31 -12.76 -17.29 7.74
CA MET A 31 -12.21 -16.01 8.20
C MET A 31 -10.83 -15.73 7.60
N ALA A 32 -9.95 -16.72 7.55
CA ALA A 32 -8.64 -16.59 6.92
C ALA A 32 -8.75 -16.20 5.44
N VAL A 33 -9.67 -16.82 4.68
CA VAL A 33 -9.95 -16.45 3.29
C VAL A 33 -10.48 -15.03 3.16
N ILE A 34 -11.40 -14.62 4.04
CA ILE A 34 -11.95 -13.26 4.05
C ILE A 34 -10.82 -12.24 4.29
N CYS A 35 -9.94 -12.51 5.25
CA CYS A 35 -8.78 -11.67 5.53
C CYS A 35 -7.82 -11.62 4.33
N ASP A 36 -7.49 -12.77 3.76
CA ASP A 36 -6.62 -12.88 2.58
C ASP A 36 -7.14 -12.07 1.40
N ARG A 37 -8.46 -11.98 1.24
CA ARG A 37 -9.11 -11.18 0.19
C ARG A 37 -9.30 -9.71 0.57
N GLY A 38 -8.73 -9.25 1.70
CA GLY A 38 -8.77 -7.87 2.16
C GLY A 38 -10.03 -7.46 2.92
N GLY A 39 -10.82 -8.43 3.40
CA GLY A 39 -11.99 -8.20 4.25
C GLY A 39 -11.63 -7.85 5.69
N THR A 40 -10.94 -6.71 5.92
CA THR A 40 -10.45 -6.26 7.22
C THR A 40 -10.64 -4.75 7.42
N GLY A 41 -10.66 -4.30 8.67
CA GLY A 41 -10.88 -2.89 9.00
C GLY A 41 -12.29 -2.47 8.59
N ASN A 42 -12.40 -1.47 7.73
CA ASN A 42 -13.69 -0.99 7.18
C ASN A 42 -13.95 -1.47 5.74
N LYS A 43 -13.13 -2.40 5.23
CA LYS A 43 -13.22 -2.89 3.87
C LYS A 43 -13.85 -4.29 3.84
N PHE A 44 -14.86 -4.47 3.01
CA PHE A 44 -15.48 -5.77 2.78
C PHE A 44 -14.85 -6.47 1.58
N ALA A 45 -14.37 -7.70 1.78
CA ALA A 45 -13.93 -8.54 0.68
C ALA A 45 -15.15 -9.05 -0.10
N ARG A 46 -15.11 -8.94 -1.42
CA ARG A 46 -16.12 -9.55 -2.30
C ARG A 46 -15.64 -10.94 -2.70
N ILE A 47 -16.25 -11.96 -2.14
CA ILE A 47 -15.84 -13.35 -2.35
C ILE A 47 -17.02 -14.11 -2.93
N ARG A 48 -16.81 -14.80 -4.07
CA ARG A 48 -17.79 -15.74 -4.60
C ARG A 48 -17.88 -16.94 -3.68
N HIS A 49 -19.05 -17.54 -3.61
CA HIS A 49 -19.27 -18.70 -2.74
C HIS A 49 -18.31 -19.86 -3.05
N THR A 50 -17.93 -20.02 -4.31
CA THR A 50 -16.97 -21.03 -4.80
C THR A 50 -15.50 -20.73 -4.41
N ASP A 51 -15.18 -19.46 -4.16
CA ASP A 51 -13.79 -19.02 -3.97
C ASP A 51 -13.28 -19.21 -2.54
N PHE A 52 -14.12 -19.69 -1.63
CA PHE A 52 -13.70 -19.99 -0.26
C PHE A 52 -12.81 -21.23 -0.15
N GLY A 53 -12.81 -22.12 -1.16
CA GLY A 53 -11.98 -23.34 -1.15
C GLY A 53 -12.23 -24.31 0.03
N VAL A 54 -13.29 -24.06 0.79
CA VAL A 54 -13.68 -24.89 1.94
C VAL A 54 -14.69 -25.93 1.48
N ASN A 55 -14.29 -27.18 1.48
CA ASN A 55 -15.20 -28.29 1.07
C ASN A 55 -16.34 -28.48 2.07
N ASP A 56 -17.52 -28.73 1.57
CA ASP A 56 -18.74 -28.96 2.36
C ASP A 56 -18.84 -30.41 2.93
N HIS A 57 -17.73 -31.20 2.84
CA HIS A 57 -17.71 -32.56 3.36
C HIS A 57 -17.73 -32.58 4.90
N GLY A 58 -18.37 -33.58 5.46
CA GLY A 58 -18.40 -33.84 6.91
C GLY A 58 -19.57 -33.18 7.66
N GLY A 59 -20.70 -32.92 7.01
CA GLY A 59 -21.95 -32.51 7.70
C GLY A 59 -22.05 -31.03 8.08
N VAL A 60 -20.97 -30.25 7.94
CA VAL A 60 -20.99 -28.79 8.17
C VAL A 60 -20.72 -28.07 6.86
N THR A 61 -21.66 -27.27 6.41
CA THR A 61 -21.52 -26.47 5.19
C THR A 61 -20.73 -25.19 5.45
N ARG A 62 -20.16 -24.62 4.40
CA ARG A 62 -19.51 -23.30 4.44
C ARG A 62 -20.48 -22.20 4.90
N ALA A 63 -21.71 -22.26 4.46
CA ALA A 63 -22.74 -21.31 4.86
C ALA A 63 -22.99 -21.35 6.38
N GLN A 64 -23.06 -22.53 6.98
CA GLN A 64 -23.18 -22.71 8.42
C GLN A 64 -21.94 -22.17 9.17
N ALA A 65 -20.73 -22.42 8.66
CA ALA A 65 -19.50 -21.91 9.24
C ALA A 65 -19.43 -20.37 9.24
N ILE A 66 -19.81 -19.73 8.13
CA ILE A 66 -19.87 -18.26 8.04
C ILE A 66 -20.98 -17.72 8.95
N GLN A 67 -22.15 -18.37 8.97
CA GLN A 67 -23.28 -17.97 9.80
C GLN A 67 -22.95 -18.06 11.29
N ALA A 68 -22.17 -19.05 11.72
CA ALA A 68 -21.69 -19.15 13.09
C ALA A 68 -20.88 -17.93 13.51
N GLY A 69 -20.04 -17.38 12.63
CA GLY A 69 -19.26 -16.17 12.87
C GLY A 69 -20.06 -14.88 12.81
N ILE A 70 -21.25 -14.90 12.17
CA ILE A 70 -22.14 -13.72 12.05
C ILE A 70 -23.10 -13.64 13.25
N ALA A 71 -23.82 -14.69 13.54
CA ALA A 71 -24.97 -14.67 14.45
C ALA A 71 -25.07 -15.88 15.38
N GLY A 72 -24.19 -16.89 15.25
CA GLY A 72 -24.16 -18.09 16.07
C GLY A 72 -23.34 -17.93 17.35
N GLU A 73 -22.73 -19.03 17.79
CA GLU A 73 -21.88 -19.10 18.98
C GLU A 73 -20.70 -18.12 18.96
N TYR A 74 -20.20 -17.77 17.76
CA TYR A 74 -19.09 -16.84 17.53
C TYR A 74 -19.56 -15.50 16.97
N LYS A 75 -20.72 -15.03 17.44
CA LYS A 75 -21.36 -13.79 17.01
C LYS A 75 -20.39 -12.62 17.04
N GLY A 76 -20.33 -11.91 15.92
CA GLY A 76 -19.51 -10.72 15.78
C GLY A 76 -18.10 -10.97 15.25
N TYR A 77 -17.70 -12.21 14.91
CA TYR A 77 -16.41 -12.46 14.27
C TYR A 77 -16.41 -12.10 12.78
N ILE A 78 -17.56 -12.27 12.14
CA ILE A 78 -17.75 -11.95 10.72
C ILE A 78 -18.89 -10.96 10.57
N GLN A 79 -18.73 -9.96 9.73
CA GLN A 79 -19.78 -9.06 9.27
C GLN A 79 -20.07 -9.29 7.79
N ILE A 80 -21.33 -9.18 7.42
CA ILE A 80 -21.78 -9.24 6.03
C ILE A 80 -22.36 -7.91 5.61
N LYS A 81 -21.99 -7.44 4.41
CA LYS A 81 -22.60 -6.27 3.80
C LYS A 81 -23.76 -6.72 2.94
N ASN A 82 -24.98 -6.35 3.32
CA ASN A 82 -26.18 -6.54 2.52
C ASN A 82 -26.13 -5.60 1.30
N GLY A 83 -26.17 -6.14 0.12
CA GLY A 83 -26.04 -5.44 -1.16
C GLY A 83 -25.80 -6.43 -2.30
N TYR A 84 -26.32 -7.64 -2.11
CA TYR A 84 -26.29 -8.70 -3.10
C TYR A 84 -27.36 -8.45 -4.17
N LEU A 85 -26.92 -8.30 -5.41
CA LEU A 85 -27.78 -8.42 -6.59
C LEU A 85 -27.38 -9.70 -7.32
N GLN A 86 -28.32 -10.65 -7.40
CA GLN A 86 -28.09 -11.93 -8.04
C GLN A 86 -27.58 -11.74 -9.47
N GLY A 87 -26.44 -12.36 -9.80
CA GLY A 87 -25.79 -12.25 -11.09
C GLY A 87 -24.91 -11.00 -11.30
N LYS A 88 -24.95 -9.98 -10.42
CA LYS A 88 -24.14 -8.76 -10.55
C LYS A 88 -23.08 -8.55 -9.47
N TYR A 89 -23.36 -8.93 -8.22
CA TYR A 89 -22.45 -8.67 -7.10
C TYR A 89 -22.32 -9.87 -6.17
N SER A 90 -21.10 -10.15 -5.72
CA SER A 90 -20.81 -11.10 -4.63
C SER A 90 -21.16 -10.47 -3.28
N LYS A 91 -21.53 -11.28 -2.29
CA LYS A 91 -21.69 -10.81 -0.89
C LYS A 91 -20.34 -10.25 -0.41
N GLY A 92 -20.38 -9.11 0.27
CA GLY A 92 -19.21 -8.55 0.95
C GLY A 92 -19.07 -9.16 2.34
N TYR A 93 -17.87 -9.61 2.68
CA TYR A 93 -17.52 -10.16 3.99
C TYR A 93 -16.39 -9.39 4.63
N LEU A 94 -16.43 -9.22 5.94
CA LEU A 94 -15.41 -8.57 6.74
C LEU A 94 -15.19 -9.38 8.02
N VAL A 95 -13.92 -9.65 8.37
CA VAL A 95 -13.56 -10.18 9.68
C VAL A 95 -13.36 -9.00 10.62
N THR A 96 -14.13 -8.97 11.69
CA THR A 96 -14.08 -7.91 12.70
C THR A 96 -12.75 -7.92 13.45
N GLU A 97 -12.51 -6.91 14.26
CA GLU A 97 -11.32 -6.89 15.11
C GLU A 97 -11.34 -8.05 16.14
N LEU A 98 -12.51 -8.35 16.70
CA LEU A 98 -12.69 -9.49 17.60
C LEU A 98 -12.34 -10.81 16.91
N GLY A 99 -12.88 -11.02 15.70
CA GLY A 99 -12.58 -12.21 14.91
C GLY A 99 -11.10 -12.32 14.54
N ARG A 100 -10.45 -11.21 14.24
CA ARG A 100 -9.00 -11.20 13.95
C ARG A 100 -8.15 -11.56 15.17
N LYS A 101 -8.50 -11.02 16.35
CA LYS A 101 -7.81 -11.38 17.59
C LYS A 101 -7.91 -12.89 17.86
N GLU A 102 -9.08 -13.46 17.62
CA GLU A 102 -9.28 -14.89 17.82
C GLU A 102 -8.56 -15.73 16.77
N LEU A 103 -8.61 -15.32 15.49
CA LEU A 103 -7.88 -16.00 14.41
C LEU A 103 -6.37 -16.09 14.69
N LYS A 104 -5.77 -15.03 15.27
CA LYS A 104 -4.36 -15.02 15.68
C LYS A 104 -4.04 -16.01 16.78
N LYS A 105 -4.96 -16.21 17.74
CA LYS A 105 -4.76 -17.16 18.85
C LYS A 105 -4.82 -18.62 18.38
N VAL A 106 -5.78 -18.92 17.50
CA VAL A 106 -6.12 -20.30 17.15
C VAL A 106 -5.33 -20.87 16.00
N GLY A 107 -4.63 -20.06 15.22
CA GLY A 107 -4.00 -20.59 14.03
C GLY A 107 -2.86 -19.80 13.45
N LYS A 108 -2.23 -20.45 12.47
CA LYS A 108 -1.09 -19.98 11.71
C LYS A 108 -1.43 -20.05 10.22
N LEU A 109 -1.17 -18.96 9.49
CA LEU A 109 -1.26 -18.94 8.04
C LEU A 109 0.07 -19.43 7.47
N GLU A 110 0.05 -20.56 6.79
CA GLU A 110 1.20 -21.04 6.01
C GLU A 110 0.94 -20.84 4.52
N PHE A 111 1.98 -20.44 3.82
CA PHE A 111 1.95 -20.25 2.37
C PHE A 111 2.76 -21.37 1.73
N LYS A 112 2.10 -22.19 0.92
CA LYS A 112 2.79 -23.16 0.05
C LYS A 112 2.88 -22.58 -1.34
N GLU A 113 4.01 -22.79 -1.99
CA GLU A 113 4.09 -22.58 -3.44
C GLU A 113 3.06 -23.48 -4.13
N ALA A 114 2.13 -22.87 -4.84
CA ALA A 114 1.30 -23.62 -5.75
C ALA A 114 2.21 -24.10 -6.87
N ALA A 115 2.26 -25.40 -7.11
CA ALA A 115 2.85 -25.92 -8.33
C ALA A 115 2.24 -25.14 -9.50
N LEU A 116 3.09 -24.54 -10.34
CA LEU A 116 2.68 -23.82 -11.54
C LEU A 116 1.97 -24.82 -12.47
N GLY A 117 0.69 -25.02 -12.25
CA GLY A 117 -0.16 -25.76 -13.17
C GLY A 117 -0.32 -24.94 -14.44
N GLU A 118 0.06 -25.51 -15.55
CA GLU A 118 -0.18 -25.00 -16.90
C GLU A 118 -1.69 -24.95 -17.21
N GLY A 119 -2.44 -24.10 -16.54
CA GLY A 119 -3.88 -24.09 -16.77
C GLY A 119 -4.54 -22.79 -16.34
N GLY A 120 -4.72 -21.88 -17.29
CA GLY A 120 -5.56 -20.72 -17.04
C GLY A 120 -5.30 -19.47 -17.87
N ALA A 121 -4.82 -19.63 -19.09
CA ALA A 121 -4.86 -18.56 -20.08
C ALA A 121 -6.27 -18.48 -20.65
N ASP A 122 -7.18 -17.75 -20.04
CA ASP A 122 -8.29 -17.06 -20.71
C ASP A 122 -9.12 -16.24 -19.71
N LYS A 123 -8.51 -15.22 -19.14
CA LYS A 123 -9.29 -14.11 -18.59
C LYS A 123 -9.05 -12.93 -19.51
N LYS A 124 -10.08 -12.55 -20.28
CA LYS A 124 -10.13 -11.30 -21.04
C LYS A 124 -9.45 -10.19 -20.24
N GLN A 125 -8.19 -9.92 -20.58
CA GLN A 125 -7.49 -8.75 -20.07
C GLN A 125 -8.32 -7.55 -20.44
N ARG A 126 -8.92 -6.88 -19.45
CA ARG A 126 -9.37 -5.52 -19.65
C ARG A 126 -8.15 -4.77 -20.17
N LYS A 127 -8.26 -4.18 -21.36
CA LYS A 127 -7.27 -3.28 -21.93
C LYS A 127 -7.09 -2.10 -20.96
N GLN A 128 -6.26 -2.30 -19.93
CA GLN A 128 -5.71 -1.18 -19.17
C GLN A 128 -4.68 -0.56 -20.11
N LYS A 129 -4.73 0.76 -20.26
CA LYS A 129 -3.69 1.48 -20.98
C LYS A 129 -2.36 1.08 -20.33
N ALA A 130 -1.49 0.42 -21.11
CA ALA A 130 -0.13 0.21 -20.67
C ALA A 130 0.45 1.58 -20.30
N PRO A 131 1.21 1.71 -19.20
CA PRO A 131 1.99 2.91 -18.96
C PRO A 131 2.90 3.10 -20.16
N ASP A 132 3.40 4.33 -20.36
CA ASP A 132 4.50 4.60 -21.27
C ASP A 132 5.47 3.43 -21.19
N ASP A 133 5.67 2.71 -22.32
CA ASP A 133 6.32 1.41 -22.36
C ASP A 133 7.70 1.46 -21.69
N ARG A 134 8.38 2.61 -21.76
CA ARG A 134 9.69 2.82 -21.15
C ARG A 134 9.65 2.82 -19.62
N LEU A 135 8.76 3.59 -19.01
CA LEU A 135 8.63 3.67 -17.54
C LEU A 135 8.16 2.34 -16.96
N GLY A 136 7.25 1.68 -17.65
CA GLY A 136 6.81 0.33 -17.31
C GLY A 136 7.95 -0.70 -17.40
N ALA A 137 8.83 -0.58 -18.40
CA ALA A 137 10.00 -1.44 -18.55
C ALA A 137 11.01 -1.23 -17.41
N ILE A 138 11.31 0.02 -17.05
CA ILE A 138 12.19 0.35 -15.91
C ILE A 138 11.67 -0.33 -14.62
N HIS A 139 10.38 -0.18 -14.32
CA HIS A 139 9.81 -0.79 -13.12
C HIS A 139 9.84 -2.32 -13.17
N ARG A 140 9.52 -2.92 -14.33
CA ARG A 140 9.56 -4.39 -14.49
C ARG A 140 10.97 -4.94 -14.27
N GLU A 141 11.97 -4.27 -14.85
CA GLU A 141 13.36 -4.70 -14.68
C GLU A 141 13.82 -4.58 -13.22
N THR A 142 13.55 -3.45 -12.59
CA THR A 142 13.90 -3.25 -11.17
C THR A 142 13.16 -4.25 -10.27
N LEU A 143 11.89 -4.56 -10.53
CA LEU A 143 11.10 -5.50 -9.74
C LEU A 143 11.60 -6.95 -9.85
N LYS A 144 12.22 -7.35 -10.97
CA LYS A 144 12.89 -8.68 -11.08
C LYS A 144 14.01 -8.84 -10.06
N GLY A 145 14.74 -7.76 -9.76
CA GLY A 145 15.83 -7.71 -8.78
C GLY A 145 15.39 -7.67 -7.32
N ILE A 146 14.08 -7.64 -7.01
CA ILE A 146 13.61 -7.66 -5.62
C ILE A 146 13.92 -9.00 -4.96
N ASN A 147 14.50 -8.95 -3.75
CA ASN A 147 14.78 -10.10 -2.90
C ASN A 147 14.29 -9.85 -1.46
N LEU A 148 14.41 -10.86 -0.60
CA LEU A 148 14.17 -10.70 0.83
C LEU A 148 15.35 -9.97 1.48
N SER A 149 15.07 -9.02 2.36
CA SER A 149 16.09 -8.29 3.11
C SER A 149 16.55 -9.07 4.33
N ASN A 150 17.64 -8.61 4.97
CA ASN A 150 18.13 -9.14 6.25
C ASN A 150 17.13 -8.93 7.43
N GLN A 151 16.09 -8.13 7.24
CA GLN A 151 15.02 -7.94 8.22
C GLN A 151 13.84 -8.90 8.01
N PHE A 152 13.89 -9.74 6.99
CA PHE A 152 12.89 -10.78 6.82
C PHE A 152 13.13 -11.89 7.85
N PRO A 153 12.12 -12.27 8.67
CA PRO A 153 12.29 -13.27 9.71
C PRO A 153 12.74 -14.61 9.14
N SER A 154 13.74 -15.25 9.75
CA SER A 154 14.22 -16.59 9.35
C SER A 154 13.11 -17.66 9.44
N THR A 155 12.13 -17.46 10.31
CA THR A 155 10.93 -18.31 10.43
C THR A 155 9.98 -18.16 9.23
N GLY A 156 10.17 -17.16 8.37
CA GLY A 156 9.27 -16.83 7.28
C GLY A 156 7.95 -16.18 7.72
N GLU A 157 7.82 -15.76 8.97
CA GLU A 157 6.57 -15.28 9.55
C GLU A 157 6.74 -14.00 10.36
N LEU A 158 5.76 -13.13 10.22
CA LEU A 158 5.60 -11.96 11.06
C LEU A 158 4.69 -12.30 12.25
N GLN A 159 4.80 -11.56 13.33
CA GLN A 159 3.91 -11.72 14.50
C GLN A 159 2.42 -11.62 14.13
N ASP A 160 2.08 -10.89 13.08
CA ASP A 160 0.71 -10.80 12.55
C ASP A 160 0.57 -11.66 11.29
N PRO A 161 -0.17 -12.79 11.32
CA PRO A 161 -0.41 -13.62 10.14
C PRO A 161 -1.04 -12.88 8.96
N LEU A 162 -1.80 -11.80 9.23
CA LEU A 162 -2.40 -10.99 8.17
C LEU A 162 -1.34 -10.14 7.46
N LEU A 163 -0.36 -9.62 8.20
CA LEU A 163 0.77 -8.92 7.60
C LEU A 163 1.64 -9.88 6.80
N THR A 164 1.85 -11.11 7.31
CA THR A 164 2.55 -12.17 6.59
C THR A 164 1.86 -12.46 5.26
N SER A 165 0.53 -12.66 5.27
CA SER A 165 -0.27 -12.88 4.05
C SER A 165 -0.17 -11.71 3.05
N GLU A 166 -0.31 -10.49 3.54
CA GLU A 166 -0.22 -9.28 2.71
C GLU A 166 1.17 -9.14 2.07
N PHE A 167 2.22 -9.41 2.85
CA PHE A 167 3.61 -9.39 2.38
C PHE A 167 3.82 -10.37 1.23
N TYR A 168 3.55 -11.66 1.46
CA TYR A 168 3.79 -12.68 0.44
C TYR A 168 2.98 -12.46 -0.83
N ARG A 169 1.74 -11.97 -0.70
CA ARG A 169 0.92 -11.62 -1.87
C ARG A 169 1.56 -10.54 -2.72
N ALA A 170 2.05 -9.46 -2.10
CA ALA A 170 2.69 -8.37 -2.82
C ALA A 170 4.04 -8.81 -3.39
N TYR A 171 4.87 -9.50 -2.58
CA TYR A 171 6.19 -9.99 -2.98
C TYR A 171 6.13 -10.92 -4.19
N ARG A 172 5.25 -11.93 -4.16
CA ARG A 172 5.10 -12.88 -5.28
C ARG A 172 4.60 -12.21 -6.55
N ARG A 173 3.71 -11.23 -6.43
CA ARG A 173 3.28 -10.43 -7.59
C ARG A 173 4.42 -9.63 -8.21
N CYS A 174 5.40 -9.19 -7.41
CA CYS A 174 6.62 -8.57 -7.93
C CYS A 174 7.53 -9.55 -8.67
N LYS A 175 7.63 -10.79 -8.18
CA LYS A 175 8.47 -11.85 -8.77
C LYS A 175 7.79 -12.60 -9.91
N GLY A 176 6.51 -12.41 -10.12
CA GLY A 176 5.75 -13.13 -11.15
C GLY A 176 6.18 -12.76 -12.57
N PRO A 177 5.97 -13.68 -13.55
CA PRO A 177 6.33 -13.43 -14.95
C PRO A 177 5.55 -12.26 -15.56
N PHE A 178 4.38 -11.97 -15.02
CA PHE A 178 3.50 -10.89 -15.49
C PHE A 178 3.26 -9.88 -14.37
N VAL A 179 4.25 -9.04 -14.11
CA VAL A 179 4.08 -7.94 -13.15
C VAL A 179 3.09 -6.93 -13.72
N ASN A 180 1.95 -6.76 -13.05
CA ASN A 180 0.97 -5.77 -13.46
C ASN A 180 1.43 -4.38 -13.03
N ILE A 181 1.85 -3.58 -14.00
CA ILE A 181 2.21 -2.17 -13.84
C ILE A 181 1.20 -1.35 -14.61
N THR A 182 0.58 -0.41 -13.94
CA THR A 182 -0.44 0.47 -14.53
C THR A 182 -0.12 1.92 -14.23
N SER A 183 -0.63 2.83 -15.04
CA SER A 183 -0.63 4.26 -14.74
C SER A 183 -2.04 4.83 -14.72
N ASP A 184 -2.25 5.89 -13.94
CA ASP A 184 -3.48 6.67 -14.00
C ASP A 184 -3.37 7.80 -15.05
N ALA A 185 -4.45 8.56 -15.18
CA ALA A 185 -4.50 9.70 -16.12
C ALA A 185 -3.49 10.82 -15.78
N ASN A 186 -2.97 10.83 -14.55
CA ASN A 186 -1.97 11.83 -14.10
C ASN A 186 -0.54 11.30 -14.25
N GLY A 187 -0.33 10.12 -14.84
CA GLY A 187 1.00 9.50 -15.02
C GLY A 187 1.60 8.90 -13.75
N ARG A 188 0.81 8.70 -12.67
CA ARG A 188 1.26 7.96 -11.49
C ARG A 188 1.33 6.49 -11.83
N ILE A 189 2.40 5.84 -11.40
CA ILE A 189 2.66 4.43 -11.67
C ILE A 189 2.24 3.59 -10.46
N TYR A 190 1.56 2.49 -10.74
CA TYR A 190 1.06 1.54 -9.74
C TYR A 190 1.59 0.14 -10.04
N TYR A 191 2.10 -0.51 -9.00
CA TYR A 191 2.68 -1.86 -9.07
C TYR A 191 2.55 -2.56 -7.71
N PRO A 192 2.74 -3.89 -7.62
CA PRO A 192 2.41 -4.64 -6.42
C PRO A 192 3.08 -4.15 -5.14
N LEU A 193 4.38 -3.78 -5.19
CA LEU A 193 5.10 -3.26 -4.04
C LEU A 193 4.55 -1.89 -3.59
N GLY A 194 4.08 -1.07 -4.53
CA GLY A 194 3.47 0.23 -4.22
C GLY A 194 2.21 0.12 -3.36
N TYR A 195 1.49 -1.00 -3.46
CA TYR A 195 0.32 -1.30 -2.63
C TYR A 195 0.66 -1.95 -1.30
N MET A 196 1.91 -2.41 -1.12
CA MET A 196 2.36 -2.98 0.13
C MET A 196 2.34 -1.91 1.24
N LYS A 197 1.85 -2.28 2.43
CA LYS A 197 1.91 -1.37 3.58
C LYS A 197 3.34 -0.92 3.83
N LYS A 198 3.51 0.35 4.22
CA LYS A 198 4.82 0.95 4.47
C LYS A 198 5.67 0.11 5.45
N VAL A 199 5.04 -0.42 6.48
CA VAL A 199 5.67 -1.27 7.51
C VAL A 199 6.24 -2.58 6.96
N LEU A 200 5.77 -3.07 5.81
CA LEU A 200 6.24 -4.33 5.20
C LEU A 200 7.35 -4.13 4.16
N ARG A 201 7.57 -2.91 3.70
CA ARG A 201 8.59 -2.62 2.66
C ARG A 201 10.03 -2.88 3.10
N PRO A 202 10.39 -2.73 4.41
CA PRO A 202 11.71 -3.10 4.87
C PRO A 202 12.07 -4.58 4.74
N LEU A 203 11.06 -5.45 4.55
CA LEU A 203 11.28 -6.89 4.36
C LEU A 203 11.84 -7.26 2.99
N VAL A 204 11.94 -6.31 2.08
CA VAL A 204 12.49 -6.50 0.73
C VAL A 204 13.70 -5.61 0.50
N THR A 205 14.56 -6.07 -0.42
CA THR A 205 15.76 -5.37 -0.86
C THR A 205 15.84 -5.34 -2.39
N LEU A 206 16.65 -4.46 -2.94
CA LEU A 206 17.12 -4.45 -4.35
C LEU A 206 18.57 -4.93 -4.46
N GLU A 207 19.08 -5.57 -3.42
CA GLU A 207 20.38 -6.23 -3.37
C GLU A 207 20.19 -7.75 -3.46
N GLU A 208 21.25 -8.49 -3.26
CA GLU A 208 21.17 -9.95 -3.10
C GLU A 208 20.29 -10.31 -1.88
N GLU A 209 19.84 -11.55 -1.83
CA GLU A 209 19.04 -12.05 -0.71
C GLU A 209 19.77 -11.82 0.63
N GLY A 210 19.08 -11.29 1.63
CA GLY A 210 19.68 -10.90 2.90
C GLY A 210 20.36 -9.53 2.89
N GLY A 211 20.28 -8.77 1.79
CA GLY A 211 20.79 -7.40 1.69
C GLY A 211 20.04 -6.41 2.57
N GLN A 212 20.51 -5.17 2.61
CA GLN A 212 19.90 -4.10 3.39
C GLN A 212 18.47 -3.79 2.92
N PRO A 213 17.55 -3.40 3.84
CA PRO A 213 16.19 -2.98 3.48
C PRO A 213 16.19 -1.84 2.46
N LEU A 214 15.07 -1.74 1.72
CA LEU A 214 14.82 -0.60 0.85
C LEU A 214 14.86 0.70 1.65
N ALA A 215 15.55 1.69 1.12
CA ALA A 215 15.46 3.08 1.55
C ALA A 215 14.30 3.77 0.82
N GLU A 216 13.65 4.70 1.49
CA GLU A 216 12.64 5.59 0.91
C GLU A 216 13.16 7.04 0.91
N VAL A 217 13.16 7.68 -0.25
CA VAL A 217 13.48 9.11 -0.41
C VAL A 217 12.20 9.81 -0.86
N ASP A 218 11.59 10.55 0.05
CA ASP A 218 10.27 11.18 -0.09
C ASP A 218 10.40 12.69 -0.39
N ILE A 219 9.47 13.25 -1.15
CA ILE A 219 9.39 14.71 -1.35
C ILE A 219 8.78 15.35 -0.10
N LYS A 220 9.48 16.30 0.51
CA LYS A 220 8.90 17.10 1.60
C LYS A 220 7.72 17.91 1.07
N CYS A 221 6.58 17.81 1.73
CA CYS A 221 5.41 18.64 1.41
C CYS A 221 5.11 18.69 -0.11
N SER A 222 5.06 17.52 -0.80
CA SER A 222 5.01 17.41 -2.26
C SER A 222 4.08 18.43 -2.93
N GLY A 223 2.79 18.47 -2.55
CA GLY A 223 1.85 19.44 -3.13
C GLY A 223 2.29 20.90 -3.01
N ALA A 224 2.89 21.28 -1.87
CA ALA A 224 3.37 22.64 -1.66
C ALA A 224 4.62 22.97 -2.51
N GLN A 225 5.53 21.98 -2.71
CA GLN A 225 6.65 22.15 -3.62
C GLN A 225 6.18 22.27 -5.09
N MET A 226 5.17 21.51 -5.47
CA MET A 226 4.60 21.61 -6.82
C MET A 226 3.99 23.00 -7.05
N MET A 227 3.32 23.60 -6.05
CA MET A 227 2.84 24.98 -6.13
C MET A 227 3.99 25.97 -6.34
N LEU A 228 5.10 25.82 -5.60
CA LEU A 228 6.27 26.66 -5.73
C LEU A 228 6.88 26.57 -7.13
N LYS A 229 7.03 25.35 -7.66
CA LYS A 229 7.57 25.11 -9.01
C LYS A 229 6.64 25.58 -10.13
N ALA A 230 5.34 25.49 -9.91
CA ALA A 230 4.34 26.00 -10.87
C ALA A 230 4.23 27.53 -10.89
N GLY A 231 4.96 28.25 -10.03
CA GLY A 231 4.83 29.70 -9.92
C GLY A 231 3.51 30.15 -9.29
N LEU A 232 2.83 29.28 -8.56
CA LEU A 232 1.52 29.53 -7.94
C LEU A 232 1.62 30.18 -6.56
N VAL A 233 2.81 30.23 -6.02
CA VAL A 233 3.08 30.93 -4.76
C VAL A 233 3.34 32.39 -5.08
N ALA A 234 2.58 33.28 -4.45
CA ALA A 234 2.71 34.74 -4.65
C ALA A 234 4.13 35.19 -4.28
N SER A 235 4.66 36.15 -5.06
CA SER A 235 6.07 36.57 -4.94
C SER A 235 6.45 37.01 -3.52
N GLU A 236 5.58 37.75 -2.87
CA GLU A 236 5.77 38.26 -1.49
C GLU A 236 5.65 37.17 -0.41
N GLU A 237 5.03 36.04 -0.71
CA GLU A 237 4.87 34.91 0.20
C GLU A 237 5.89 33.78 -0.09
N LYS A 238 6.62 33.87 -1.20
CA LYS A 238 7.44 32.80 -1.76
C LYS A 238 8.60 32.38 -0.86
N GLU A 239 9.32 33.33 -0.32
CA GLU A 239 10.47 33.06 0.55
C GLU A 239 10.04 32.32 1.81
N LYS A 240 9.01 32.84 2.48
CA LYS A 240 8.44 32.21 3.69
C LYS A 240 7.86 30.83 3.40
N TRP A 241 7.18 30.68 2.27
CA TRP A 241 6.63 29.39 1.84
C TRP A 241 7.74 28.36 1.66
N ALA A 242 8.81 28.73 0.95
CA ALA A 242 9.96 27.87 0.71
C ALA A 242 10.67 27.48 2.03
N ASP A 243 10.93 28.46 2.90
CA ASP A 243 11.57 28.22 4.21
C ASP A 243 10.76 27.20 5.05
N LEU A 244 9.46 27.36 5.11
CA LEU A 244 8.58 26.43 5.84
C LEU A 244 8.57 25.02 5.25
N ILE A 245 8.74 24.88 3.94
CA ILE A 245 8.90 23.57 3.29
C ILE A 245 10.24 22.95 3.68
N TYR A 246 11.34 23.69 3.56
CA TYR A 246 12.68 23.19 3.88
C TYR A 246 12.81 22.78 5.34
N ASN A 247 12.20 23.54 6.24
CA ASN A 247 12.19 23.23 7.69
C ASN A 247 11.09 22.23 8.09
N ASP A 248 10.32 21.70 7.13
CA ASP A 248 9.22 20.75 7.37
C ASP A 248 8.14 21.26 8.34
N GLN A 249 7.88 22.58 8.36
CA GLN A 249 6.99 23.27 9.29
C GLN A 249 5.71 23.86 8.66
N LEU A 250 5.54 23.70 7.33
CA LEU A 250 4.42 24.33 6.60
C LEU A 250 3.04 23.99 7.19
N TYR A 251 2.81 22.73 7.51
CA TYR A 251 1.51 22.26 7.99
C TYR A 251 1.21 22.79 9.39
N GLU A 252 2.21 22.79 10.26
CA GLU A 252 2.16 23.30 11.63
C GLU A 252 1.94 24.81 11.62
N TYR A 253 2.63 25.53 10.75
CA TYR A 253 2.50 26.97 10.60
C TYR A 253 1.07 27.36 10.17
N ILE A 254 0.51 26.72 9.13
CA ILE A 254 -0.86 26.99 8.67
C ILE A 254 -1.88 26.72 9.79
N TRP A 255 -1.66 25.72 10.62
CA TRP A 255 -2.54 25.37 11.72
C TRP A 255 -2.14 25.99 13.07
N GLN A 256 -1.06 26.80 13.10
CA GLN A 256 -0.56 27.43 14.31
C GLN A 256 -0.40 26.42 15.47
N ASN A 257 0.15 25.24 15.17
CA ASN A 257 0.34 24.11 16.11
C ASN A 257 -0.95 23.62 16.83
N ARG A 258 -2.13 23.98 16.33
CA ARG A 258 -3.43 23.60 16.94
C ARG A 258 -3.91 22.20 16.58
N LEU A 259 -3.22 21.53 15.65
CA LEU A 259 -3.54 20.16 15.22
C LEU A 259 -2.28 19.32 15.15
N HIS A 260 -2.44 18.04 15.48
CA HIS A 260 -1.39 17.05 15.21
C HIS A 260 -1.04 17.08 13.71
N ARG A 261 0.27 17.00 13.40
CA ARG A 261 0.84 17.10 12.04
C ARG A 261 0.09 16.29 10.99
N SER A 262 -0.26 15.04 11.27
CA SER A 262 -0.96 14.18 10.30
C SER A 262 -2.33 14.72 9.90
N LYS A 263 -3.07 15.32 10.85
CA LYS A 263 -4.36 15.96 10.58
C LYS A 263 -4.18 17.29 9.83
N ALA A 264 -3.16 18.07 10.21
CA ALA A 264 -2.79 19.30 9.53
C ALA A 264 -2.41 19.04 8.06
N LYS A 265 -1.52 18.10 7.81
CA LYS A 265 -1.13 17.64 6.44
C LYS A 265 -2.35 17.23 5.62
N LYS A 266 -3.23 16.38 6.19
CA LYS A 266 -4.44 15.93 5.49
C LYS A 266 -5.35 17.10 5.12
N GLY A 267 -5.51 18.07 6.01
CA GLY A 267 -6.33 19.24 5.77
C GLY A 267 -5.76 20.16 4.69
N VAL A 268 -4.46 20.44 4.70
CA VAL A 268 -3.79 21.29 3.69
C VAL A 268 -3.78 20.60 2.32
N ASN A 269 -3.49 19.30 2.26
CA ASN A 269 -3.55 18.55 1.01
C ASN A 269 -4.98 18.52 0.43
N ALA A 270 -6.02 18.53 1.27
CA ALA A 270 -7.40 18.66 0.79
C ALA A 270 -7.64 20.03 0.12
N VAL A 271 -6.99 21.10 0.59
CA VAL A 271 -7.06 22.42 -0.07
C VAL A 271 -6.41 22.39 -1.44
N PHE A 272 -5.24 21.77 -1.58
CA PHE A 272 -4.59 21.57 -2.88
C PHE A 272 -5.46 20.77 -3.85
N ASN A 273 -6.33 19.90 -3.33
CA ASN A 273 -7.32 19.14 -4.10
C ASN A 273 -8.69 19.85 -4.22
N GLY A 274 -8.75 21.15 -4.00
CA GLY A 274 -9.94 21.97 -4.21
C GLY A 274 -10.91 22.11 -3.03
N SER A 275 -10.59 21.54 -1.84
CA SER A 275 -11.44 21.72 -0.65
C SER A 275 -11.43 23.18 -0.16
N ARG A 276 -12.61 23.72 0.18
CA ARG A 276 -12.79 25.09 0.71
C ARG A 276 -13.18 25.11 2.20
N GLY A 277 -12.84 24.05 2.93
CA GLY A 277 -13.17 23.92 4.35
C GLY A 277 -12.26 24.73 5.29
N LYS A 278 -12.21 24.34 6.58
CA LYS A 278 -11.43 25.04 7.63
C LYS A 278 -9.96 25.25 7.30
N SER A 279 -9.32 24.31 6.62
CA SER A 279 -7.91 24.42 6.19
C SER A 279 -7.70 25.53 5.18
N TYR A 280 -8.64 25.68 4.23
CA TYR A 280 -8.63 26.77 3.25
C TYR A 280 -8.71 28.13 3.96
N GLN A 281 -9.67 28.30 4.87
CA GLN A 281 -9.81 29.53 5.64
C GLN A 281 -8.55 29.88 6.45
N ARG A 282 -7.83 28.88 6.96
CA ARG A 282 -6.57 29.08 7.66
C ARG A 282 -5.44 29.50 6.70
N MET A 283 -5.34 28.81 5.55
CA MET A 283 -4.38 29.22 4.51
C MET A 283 -4.64 30.65 4.04
N MET A 284 -5.90 31.05 3.85
CA MET A 284 -6.27 32.43 3.51
C MET A 284 -5.82 33.48 4.55
N ARG A 285 -5.73 33.09 5.82
CA ARG A 285 -5.24 33.99 6.88
C ARG A 285 -3.72 34.16 6.88
N VAL A 286 -2.96 33.12 6.53
CA VAL A 286 -1.49 33.12 6.61
C VAL A 286 -0.80 33.32 5.27
N PHE A 287 -1.47 32.92 4.20
CA PHE A 287 -1.02 33.02 2.80
C PHE A 287 -2.19 33.43 1.89
N PRO A 288 -2.73 34.65 2.06
CA PRO A 288 -3.96 35.06 1.35
C PRO A 288 -3.81 35.05 -0.16
N ARG A 289 -2.70 35.56 -0.68
CA ARG A 289 -2.50 35.68 -2.14
C ARG A 289 -2.22 34.32 -2.79
N THR A 290 -1.36 33.51 -2.17
CA THR A 290 -1.11 32.13 -2.63
C THR A 290 -2.38 31.29 -2.57
N THR A 291 -3.21 31.45 -1.53
CA THR A 291 -4.45 30.68 -1.43
C THR A 291 -5.46 31.09 -2.50
N ALA A 292 -5.52 32.36 -2.87
CA ALA A 292 -6.38 32.86 -3.95
C ALA A 292 -6.00 32.27 -5.32
N THR A 293 -4.72 31.95 -5.58
CA THR A 293 -4.32 31.31 -6.84
C THR A 293 -4.88 29.90 -6.99
N LEU A 294 -5.13 29.19 -5.86
CA LEU A 294 -5.72 27.84 -5.86
C LEU A 294 -7.20 27.83 -6.30
N GLU A 295 -7.88 28.96 -6.38
CA GLU A 295 -9.25 29.03 -6.90
C GLU A 295 -9.32 28.76 -8.40
N LYS A 296 -8.23 29.00 -9.11
CA LYS A 296 -8.13 28.88 -10.56
C LYS A 296 -7.51 27.55 -11.01
N GLN A 297 -6.99 26.74 -10.08
CA GLN A 297 -6.28 25.51 -10.40
C GLN A 297 -6.85 24.30 -9.69
N THR A 298 -6.80 23.15 -10.36
CA THR A 298 -7.23 21.88 -9.80
C THR A 298 -6.03 21.13 -9.19
N GLY A 299 -6.28 20.38 -8.13
CA GLY A 299 -5.25 19.49 -7.55
C GLY A 299 -4.74 18.42 -8.53
N LEU A 300 -5.50 18.16 -9.60
CA LEU A 300 -5.09 17.26 -10.68
C LEU A 300 -3.86 17.78 -11.43
N ASP A 301 -3.76 19.10 -11.66
CA ASP A 301 -2.62 19.70 -12.36
C ASP A 301 -1.34 19.56 -11.54
N LEU A 302 -1.41 19.76 -10.21
CA LEU A 302 -0.28 19.56 -9.32
C LEU A 302 0.16 18.08 -9.26
N MET A 303 -0.78 17.14 -9.28
CA MET A 303 -0.49 15.71 -9.32
C MET A 303 0.15 15.29 -10.65
N LYS A 304 -0.29 15.86 -11.76
CA LYS A 304 0.30 15.61 -13.08
C LYS A 304 1.74 16.16 -13.15
N MET A 305 1.97 17.38 -12.70
CA MET A 305 3.29 17.98 -12.60
C MET A 305 4.23 17.16 -11.70
N GLU A 306 3.77 16.72 -10.53
CA GLU A 306 4.53 15.81 -9.65
C GLU A 306 4.94 14.55 -10.40
N SER A 307 4.01 13.98 -11.16
CA SER A 307 4.26 12.75 -11.93
C SER A 307 5.28 12.96 -13.04
N GLU A 308 5.21 14.06 -13.78
CA GLU A 308 6.15 14.40 -14.84
C GLU A 308 7.56 14.58 -14.28
N ILE A 309 7.71 15.33 -13.19
CA ILE A 309 8.99 15.53 -12.52
C ILE A 309 9.56 14.20 -12.02
N MET A 310 8.76 13.40 -11.33
CA MET A 310 9.20 12.13 -10.76
C MET A 310 9.56 11.12 -11.86
N ASN A 311 8.85 11.11 -12.98
CA ASN A 311 9.17 10.25 -14.12
C ASN A 311 10.49 10.65 -14.76
N SER A 312 10.72 11.95 -14.99
CA SER A 312 11.98 12.48 -15.52
C SER A 312 13.16 12.14 -14.58
N LEU A 313 12.98 12.27 -13.28
CA LEU A 313 13.98 11.90 -12.29
C LEU A 313 14.27 10.39 -12.27
N LEU A 314 13.21 9.55 -12.38
CA LEU A 314 13.35 8.10 -12.50
C LEU A 314 14.25 7.73 -13.67
N GLU A 315 13.95 8.24 -14.87
CA GLU A 315 14.76 7.99 -16.06
C GLU A 315 16.21 8.46 -15.90
N LYS A 316 16.39 9.68 -15.38
CA LYS A 316 17.74 10.24 -15.15
C LYS A 316 18.59 9.40 -14.21
N MET A 317 17.99 8.87 -13.14
CA MET A 317 18.69 8.04 -12.17
C MET A 317 18.93 6.62 -12.70
N THR A 318 17.96 6.04 -13.41
CA THR A 318 18.13 4.74 -14.07
C THR A 318 19.23 4.76 -15.12
N ASN A 319 19.32 5.84 -15.92
CA ASN A 319 20.42 6.03 -16.88
C ASN A 319 21.80 6.14 -16.22
N LYS A 320 21.86 6.45 -14.91
CA LYS A 320 23.09 6.40 -14.09
C LYS A 320 23.34 5.04 -13.43
N GLY A 321 22.55 4.02 -13.77
CA GLY A 321 22.67 2.67 -13.20
C GLY A 321 22.13 2.52 -11.79
N ILE A 322 21.34 3.48 -11.30
CA ILE A 322 20.74 3.40 -9.96
C ILE A 322 19.43 2.63 -10.07
N PRO A 323 19.30 1.42 -9.47
CA PRO A 323 18.06 0.68 -9.43
C PRO A 323 17.09 1.33 -8.45
N LEU A 324 15.93 1.76 -8.92
CA LEU A 324 14.94 2.38 -8.07
C LEU A 324 13.52 2.18 -8.58
N LEU A 325 12.57 2.33 -7.68
CA LEU A 325 11.14 2.22 -7.94
C LEU A 325 10.47 3.52 -7.52
N ARG A 326 9.66 4.10 -8.38
CA ARG A 326 8.88 5.27 -8.04
C ARG A 326 7.64 4.87 -7.24
N LEU A 327 7.38 5.57 -6.13
CA LEU A 327 6.21 5.39 -5.28
C LEU A 327 5.51 6.73 -5.04
N HIS A 328 4.57 7.08 -5.91
CA HIS A 328 3.90 8.40 -5.89
C HIS A 328 4.90 9.57 -5.84
N ASP A 329 5.08 10.18 -4.68
CA ASP A 329 5.97 11.29 -4.37
C ASP A 329 7.30 10.86 -3.73
N ALA A 330 7.65 9.58 -3.83
CA ALA A 330 8.88 9.01 -3.26
C ALA A 330 9.59 8.06 -4.24
N PHE A 331 10.86 7.78 -3.96
CA PHE A 331 11.61 6.69 -4.56
C PHE A 331 11.99 5.65 -3.51
N LEU A 332 11.87 4.37 -3.90
CA LEU A 332 12.46 3.26 -3.18
C LEU A 332 13.74 2.86 -3.89
N CYS A 333 14.86 2.79 -3.17
CA CYS A 333 16.19 2.48 -3.69
C CYS A 333 16.98 1.64 -2.68
N ARG A 334 18.17 1.19 -3.04
CA ARG A 334 19.09 0.59 -2.08
C ARG A 334 19.53 1.64 -1.06
N GLU A 335 19.82 1.24 0.17
CA GLU A 335 20.29 2.18 1.21
C GLU A 335 21.59 2.89 0.76
N ALA A 336 22.48 2.17 0.07
CA ALA A 336 23.72 2.72 -0.50
C ALA A 336 23.48 3.88 -1.49
N ASP A 337 22.36 3.84 -2.24
CA ASP A 337 22.04 4.84 -3.26
C ASP A 337 21.27 6.04 -2.70
N LYS A 338 20.81 5.99 -1.47
CA LYS A 338 19.92 7.00 -0.85
C LYS A 338 20.46 8.43 -0.95
N LYS A 339 21.76 8.60 -0.64
CA LYS A 339 22.40 9.93 -0.74
C LYS A 339 22.42 10.45 -2.17
N GLN A 340 22.75 9.60 -3.14
CA GLN A 340 22.81 9.96 -4.54
C GLN A 340 21.43 10.31 -5.09
N VAL A 341 20.39 9.52 -4.76
CA VAL A 341 19.00 9.80 -5.12
C VAL A 341 18.57 11.16 -4.55
N SER A 342 18.80 11.39 -3.25
CA SER A 342 18.48 12.68 -2.61
C SER A 342 19.21 13.85 -3.27
N GLN A 343 20.49 13.68 -3.61
CA GLN A 343 21.27 14.73 -4.28
C GLN A 343 20.73 15.06 -5.68
N VAL A 344 20.36 14.04 -6.46
CA VAL A 344 19.74 14.25 -7.79
C VAL A 344 18.41 14.99 -7.65
N MET A 345 17.59 14.65 -6.66
CA MET A 345 16.34 15.37 -6.39
C MET A 345 16.60 16.82 -5.98
N LYS A 346 17.56 17.07 -5.09
CA LYS A 346 17.96 18.42 -4.66
C LYS A 346 18.47 19.27 -5.84
N THR A 347 19.29 18.69 -6.71
CA THR A 347 19.77 19.37 -7.92
C THR A 347 18.61 19.75 -8.86
N ALA A 348 17.52 18.99 -8.85
CA ALA A 348 16.30 19.32 -9.55
C ALA A 348 15.40 20.32 -8.78
N GLY A 349 15.89 20.87 -7.67
CA GLY A 349 15.16 21.81 -6.81
C GLY A 349 14.01 21.16 -6.05
N ILE A 350 14.18 19.89 -5.65
CA ILE A 350 13.22 19.14 -4.83
C ILE A 350 13.79 18.93 -3.44
N ALA A 351 13.15 19.47 -2.41
CA ALA A 351 13.50 19.17 -1.01
C ALA A 351 13.01 17.77 -0.64
N THR A 352 13.91 16.99 -0.02
CA THR A 352 13.63 15.59 0.35
C THR A 352 13.68 15.40 1.86
N ASP A 353 12.95 14.41 2.34
CA ASP A 353 13.04 13.92 3.73
C ASP A 353 14.27 13.01 3.87
N HIS A 354 15.43 13.61 4.00
CA HIS A 354 16.67 12.85 4.15
C HIS A 354 16.82 12.20 5.53
N ASP A 355 16.19 12.77 6.55
CA ASP A 355 16.41 12.42 7.97
C ASP A 355 15.30 11.57 8.59
N LYS A 356 14.38 11.05 7.79
CA LYS A 356 13.40 10.06 8.33
C LYS A 356 14.16 8.80 8.78
N PRO A 357 13.79 8.25 9.97
CA PRO A 357 14.36 6.98 10.40
C PRO A 357 14.21 5.95 9.28
N SER A 358 15.27 5.18 9.04
CA SER A 358 15.27 4.13 8.03
C SER A 358 14.03 3.25 8.21
N LEU A 359 13.49 2.75 7.12
CA LEU A 359 12.35 1.81 7.17
C LEU A 359 12.66 0.64 8.12
N GLY A 360 13.95 0.27 8.26
CA GLY A 360 14.43 -0.73 9.21
C GLY A 360 14.06 -0.46 10.67
N LYS A 361 14.16 0.77 11.13
CA LYS A 361 13.73 1.15 12.49
C LYS A 361 12.23 0.97 12.74
N LEU A 362 11.41 1.03 11.71
CA LEU A 362 9.96 0.79 11.84
C LEU A 362 9.63 -0.69 12.01
N MET A 363 10.47 -1.60 11.47
CA MET A 363 10.23 -3.05 11.56
C MET A 363 10.64 -3.65 12.88
N SER A 364 11.63 -3.10 13.60
CA SER A 364 12.01 -3.62 14.94
C SER A 364 10.83 -3.64 15.94
N MET A 365 9.75 -2.91 15.66
CA MET A 365 8.52 -2.93 16.45
C MET A 365 7.58 -4.10 16.11
N TYR A 366 7.83 -4.86 15.04
CA TYR A 366 6.95 -5.91 14.51
C TYR A 366 7.64 -7.27 14.36
N VAL A 367 8.95 -7.31 14.49
CA VAL A 367 9.76 -8.54 14.50
C VAL A 367 10.32 -8.68 15.91
N SER A 368 9.94 -9.73 16.62
CA SER A 368 10.62 -10.15 17.85
C SER A 368 11.77 -11.09 17.49
N ASP A 369 12.88 -10.91 18.16
CA ASP A 369 14.04 -11.79 18.12
C ASP A 369 13.67 -13.24 18.47
#